data_fcf52728c078e9f906426b91ac694e7a
#
_entry.id   fcf52728c078e9f906426b91ac694e7a
#
_cell.length_a   1.000
_cell.length_b   1.000
_cell.length_c   1.000
_cell.angle_alpha   90.00
_cell.angle_beta   90.00
_cell.angle_gamma   90.00
#
_symmetry.space_group_name_H-M   'P 1'
#
loop_
_entity.id
_entity.type
_entity.pdbx_description
1 polymer ?
#
loop_
_entity_poly.entity_id
_entity_poly.type
_entity_poly.pdbx_seq_one_letter_code
_entity_poly.pdbx_strand_id
1 'polypeptide(L)'
;MKITAIYGSPRKDGNTDLLLDAFLKSFENSSHVIHRFYLRKMSITPCIECEKCYTTGTCVLDDDMKELYPLFKTSDIVVLSSPVFFYGLNALAKAMVDRSQCCWAEKYLLNKTNNSKTINQKGIFLSVGGAKGKRNFEGIILTARYFFDALNIEFTNQLLVKEIDQKGAIKNHPTALDEACNLAKELLRS
;
A
#
# COMPACT_ATOMS: atom_id res chain seq x y z
N MET A 1 11.40 13.04 5.06
CA MET A 1 10.77 12.14 4.05
C MET A 1 9.28 12.37 4.04
N LYS A 2 8.66 12.13 2.88
CA LYS A 2 7.22 12.15 2.68
C LYS A 2 6.71 10.69 2.56
N ILE A 3 5.81 10.31 3.43
CA ILE A 3 5.31 8.93 3.54
C ILE A 3 3.81 8.92 3.24
N THR A 4 3.39 8.07 2.31
CA THR A 4 1.96 7.79 2.06
C THR A 4 1.62 6.42 2.64
N ALA A 5 0.80 6.42 3.68
CA ALA A 5 0.38 5.24 4.42
C ALA A 5 -1.09 4.90 4.10
N ILE A 6 -1.31 3.72 3.50
CA ILE A 6 -2.61 3.27 3.03
C ILE A 6 -3.13 2.14 3.91
N TYR A 7 -4.18 2.43 4.67
CA TYR A 7 -4.89 1.50 5.54
C TYR A 7 -5.99 0.79 4.74
N GLY A 8 -5.67 -0.38 4.21
CA GLY A 8 -6.57 -1.16 3.35
C GLY A 8 -7.60 -2.00 4.10
N SER A 9 -7.53 -2.08 5.44
CA SER A 9 -8.49 -2.87 6.22
C SER A 9 -9.89 -2.25 6.26
N PRO A 10 -10.96 -3.05 6.04
CA PRO A 10 -12.34 -2.60 6.30
C PRO A 10 -12.63 -2.45 7.80
N ARG A 11 -11.83 -3.07 8.65
CA ARG A 11 -12.02 -3.09 10.12
C ARG A 11 -11.18 -1.99 10.76
N LYS A 12 -11.84 -0.97 11.33
CA LYS A 12 -11.17 0.06 12.12
C LYS A 12 -10.41 -0.58 13.31
N ASP A 13 -9.17 -0.15 13.55
CA ASP A 13 -8.29 -0.65 14.61
C ASP A 13 -8.10 -2.18 14.52
N GLY A 14 -8.06 -2.70 13.28
CA GLY A 14 -7.77 -4.10 12.99
C GLY A 14 -6.27 -4.42 13.08
N ASN A 15 -5.93 -5.69 12.95
CA ASN A 15 -4.53 -6.15 13.09
C ASN A 15 -3.59 -5.45 12.10
N THR A 16 -4.00 -5.23 10.85
CA THR A 16 -3.20 -4.52 9.85
C THR A 16 -3.10 -3.03 10.11
N ASP A 17 -4.13 -2.40 10.71
CA ASP A 17 -4.03 -1.01 11.14
C ASP A 17 -2.96 -0.87 12.23
N LEU A 18 -3.01 -1.74 13.25
CA LEU A 18 -2.05 -1.74 14.35
C LEU A 18 -0.61 -2.03 13.88
N LEU A 19 -0.46 -2.90 12.88
CA LEU A 19 0.85 -3.21 12.29
C LEU A 19 1.41 -1.97 11.57
N LEU A 20 0.58 -1.28 10.78
CA LEU A 20 0.98 -0.05 10.08
C LEU A 20 1.25 1.09 11.07
N ASP A 21 0.45 1.23 12.13
CA ASP A 21 0.70 2.24 13.17
C ASP A 21 2.05 2.00 13.86
N ALA A 22 2.40 0.74 14.17
CA ALA A 22 3.70 0.40 14.74
C ALA A 22 4.86 0.75 13.78
N PHE A 23 4.71 0.49 12.49
CA PHE A 23 5.67 0.91 11.47
C PHE A 23 5.84 2.42 11.45
N LEU A 24 4.74 3.19 11.42
CA LEU A 24 4.77 4.64 11.30
C LEU A 24 5.33 5.35 12.54
N LYS A 25 5.25 4.73 13.71
CA LYS A 25 5.71 5.31 14.99
C LYS A 25 7.16 5.78 14.93
N SER A 26 8.01 5.10 14.18
CA SER A 26 9.43 5.48 14.02
C SER A 26 9.62 6.78 13.24
N PHE A 27 8.63 7.21 12.47
CA PHE A 27 8.67 8.45 11.68
C PHE A 27 7.99 9.64 12.37
N GLU A 28 7.19 9.42 13.43
CA GLU A 28 6.38 10.47 14.07
C GLU A 28 7.20 11.51 14.84
N ASN A 29 8.37 11.14 15.32
CA ASN A 29 9.23 12.00 16.17
C ASN A 29 10.26 12.82 15.36
N SER A 30 10.08 12.95 14.06
CA SER A 30 11.05 13.59 13.15
C SER A 30 10.33 14.53 12.17
N SER A 31 11.08 15.31 11.41
CA SER A 31 10.56 16.25 10.39
C SER A 31 9.93 15.56 9.16
N HIS A 32 9.36 14.36 9.34
CA HIS A 32 8.73 13.61 8.27
C HIS A 32 7.25 13.98 8.13
N VAL A 33 6.75 13.99 6.89
CA VAL A 33 5.34 14.24 6.58
C VAL A 33 4.67 12.91 6.29
N ILE A 34 3.66 12.54 7.09
CA ILE A 34 2.92 11.30 6.94
C ILE A 34 1.48 11.59 6.51
N HIS A 35 1.13 11.16 5.31
CA HIS A 35 -0.24 11.17 4.81
C HIS A 35 -0.89 9.82 5.09
N ARG A 36 -2.00 9.81 5.85
CA ARG A 36 -2.72 8.59 6.24
C ARG A 36 -4.06 8.50 5.50
N PHE A 37 -4.24 7.43 4.72
CA PHE A 37 -5.46 7.17 3.96
C PHE A 37 -6.13 5.89 4.46
N TYR A 38 -7.33 6.02 4.96
CA TYR A 38 -8.14 4.89 5.40
C TYR A 38 -9.14 4.55 4.31
N LEU A 39 -8.89 3.52 3.50
CA LEU A 39 -9.74 3.18 2.35
C LEU A 39 -11.21 2.95 2.73
N ARG A 40 -11.47 2.48 3.95
CA ARG A 40 -12.84 2.34 4.48
C ARG A 40 -13.60 3.66 4.68
N LYS A 41 -12.93 4.80 4.58
CA LYS A 41 -13.52 6.15 4.69
C LYS A 41 -13.53 6.88 3.35
N MET A 42 -12.94 6.29 2.33
CA MET A 42 -12.81 6.87 1.01
C MET A 42 -13.89 6.33 0.07
N SER A 43 -14.39 7.20 -0.79
CA SER A 43 -15.28 6.82 -1.88
C SER A 43 -14.44 6.53 -3.12
N ILE A 44 -14.14 5.25 -3.37
CA ILE A 44 -13.37 4.80 -4.52
C ILE A 44 -14.24 3.88 -5.36
N THR A 45 -14.65 4.35 -6.52
CA THR A 45 -15.36 3.54 -7.52
C THR A 45 -14.37 2.53 -8.13
N PRO A 46 -14.70 1.24 -8.22
CA PRO A 46 -13.85 0.27 -8.92
C PRO A 46 -13.56 0.68 -10.37
N CYS A 47 -12.46 0.20 -10.92
CA CYS A 47 -12.14 0.42 -12.34
C CYS A 47 -13.23 -0.17 -13.22
N ILE A 48 -13.73 0.62 -14.16
CA ILE A 48 -14.78 0.23 -15.12
C ILE A 48 -14.23 -0.16 -16.48
N GLU A 49 -12.91 -0.30 -16.60
CA GLU A 49 -12.20 -0.71 -17.83
C GLU A 49 -12.58 0.13 -19.08
N CYS A 50 -12.80 1.42 -18.91
CA CYS A 50 -13.18 2.33 -20.00
C CYS A 50 -12.03 2.71 -20.93
N GLU A 51 -10.80 2.31 -20.66
CA GLU A 51 -9.57 2.50 -21.45
C GLU A 51 -9.17 3.95 -21.73
N LYS A 52 -9.90 4.94 -21.23
CA LYS A 52 -9.57 6.38 -21.46
C LYS A 52 -8.17 6.76 -20.98
N CYS A 53 -7.67 6.09 -19.93
CA CYS A 53 -6.32 6.30 -19.44
C CYS A 53 -5.23 5.81 -20.42
N TYR A 54 -5.54 4.96 -21.39
CA TYR A 54 -4.55 4.47 -22.37
C TYR A 54 -4.04 5.58 -23.30
N THR A 55 -4.85 6.63 -23.49
CA THR A 55 -4.47 7.79 -24.31
C THR A 55 -4.07 9.00 -23.49
N THR A 56 -4.58 9.15 -22.26
CA THR A 56 -4.38 10.34 -21.44
C THR A 56 -3.34 10.14 -20.32
N GLY A 57 -3.19 8.93 -19.82
CA GLY A 57 -2.42 8.61 -18.59
C GLY A 57 -3.18 8.95 -17.30
N THR A 58 -4.44 9.40 -17.40
CA THR A 58 -5.24 9.81 -16.23
C THR A 58 -6.58 9.08 -16.20
N CYS A 59 -7.09 8.82 -14.99
CA CYS A 59 -8.40 8.22 -14.81
C CYS A 59 -9.51 9.28 -14.97
N VAL A 60 -10.60 8.91 -15.62
CA VAL A 60 -11.77 9.79 -15.83
C VAL A 60 -12.74 9.83 -14.65
N LEU A 61 -12.66 8.83 -13.76
CA LEU A 61 -13.53 8.77 -12.59
C LEU A 61 -13.14 9.85 -11.58
N ASP A 62 -14.13 10.60 -11.16
CA ASP A 62 -14.01 11.72 -10.24
C ASP A 62 -14.39 11.29 -8.83
N ASP A 63 -13.41 10.84 -8.06
CA ASP A 63 -13.57 10.35 -6.70
C ASP A 63 -12.29 10.55 -5.87
N ASP A 64 -12.23 9.99 -4.66
CA ASP A 64 -11.13 10.20 -3.71
C ASP A 64 -9.76 9.64 -4.19
N MET A 65 -9.72 8.87 -5.29
CA MET A 65 -8.44 8.50 -5.91
C MET A 65 -7.62 9.71 -6.35
N LYS A 66 -8.23 10.86 -6.58
CA LYS A 66 -7.54 12.10 -6.92
C LYS A 66 -6.52 12.53 -5.85
N GLU A 67 -6.79 12.23 -4.59
CA GLU A 67 -5.88 12.54 -3.49
C GLU A 67 -4.63 11.64 -3.49
N LEU A 68 -4.77 10.40 -3.96
CA LEU A 68 -3.69 9.40 -3.95
C LEU A 68 -2.72 9.55 -5.13
N TYR A 69 -3.22 9.83 -6.34
CA TYR A 69 -2.36 9.88 -7.53
C TYR A 69 -1.16 10.84 -7.43
N PRO A 70 -1.32 12.09 -6.94
CA PRO A 70 -0.17 12.99 -6.78
C PRO A 70 0.84 12.47 -5.74
N LEU A 71 0.33 11.81 -4.69
CA LEU A 71 1.17 11.29 -3.62
C LEU A 71 1.95 10.05 -4.04
N PHE A 72 1.39 9.19 -4.88
CA PHE A 72 2.14 8.08 -5.48
C PHE A 72 3.35 8.57 -6.28
N LYS A 73 3.25 9.76 -6.88
CA LYS A 73 4.35 10.35 -7.67
C LYS A 73 5.41 11.07 -6.82
N THR A 74 5.04 11.54 -5.62
CA THR A 74 5.87 12.49 -4.85
C THR A 74 6.30 11.99 -3.47
N SER A 75 5.84 10.83 -3.02
CA SER A 75 6.25 10.26 -1.73
C SER A 75 7.58 9.54 -1.84
N ASP A 76 8.42 9.64 -0.81
CA ASP A 76 9.64 8.84 -0.70
C ASP A 76 9.31 7.38 -0.39
N ILE A 77 8.27 7.16 0.44
CA ILE A 77 7.80 5.84 0.83
C ILE A 77 6.29 5.75 0.62
N VAL A 78 5.83 4.69 -0.04
CA VAL A 78 4.42 4.32 -0.12
C VAL A 78 4.24 2.98 0.60
N VAL A 79 3.41 2.96 1.65
CA VAL A 79 3.11 1.76 2.43
C VAL A 79 1.67 1.35 2.20
N LEU A 80 1.47 0.14 1.68
CA LEU A 80 0.16 -0.49 1.61
C LEU A 80 0.01 -1.53 2.72
N SER A 81 -1.01 -1.39 3.56
CA SER A 81 -1.38 -2.39 4.56
C SER A 81 -2.75 -2.99 4.23
N SER A 82 -2.84 -4.31 4.12
CA SER A 82 -4.11 -5.00 3.84
C SER A 82 -4.18 -6.37 4.48
N PRO A 83 -5.34 -6.77 5.05
CA PRO A 83 -5.54 -8.16 5.48
C PRO A 83 -5.67 -9.07 4.27
N VAL A 84 -5.40 -10.36 4.47
CA VAL A 84 -5.65 -11.39 3.46
C VAL A 84 -7.13 -11.78 3.46
N PHE A 85 -7.79 -11.61 2.31
CA PHE A 85 -9.14 -12.09 2.04
C PHE A 85 -9.10 -13.02 0.83
N PHE A 86 -9.45 -14.31 1.04
CA PHE A 86 -9.42 -15.31 -0.05
C PHE A 86 -8.09 -15.30 -0.84
N TYR A 87 -6.96 -15.32 -0.12
CA TYR A 87 -5.59 -15.26 -0.66
C TYR A 87 -5.23 -13.96 -1.42
N GLY A 88 -6.10 -12.96 -1.44
CA GLY A 88 -5.91 -11.68 -2.13
C GLY A 88 -6.12 -10.47 -1.23
N LEU A 89 -6.11 -9.30 -1.85
CA LEU A 89 -6.54 -8.05 -1.23
C LEU A 89 -8.06 -8.07 -0.96
N ASN A 90 -8.50 -7.43 0.12
CA ASN A 90 -9.94 -7.17 0.29
C ASN A 90 -10.44 -6.17 -0.77
N ALA A 91 -11.77 -6.09 -0.94
CA ALA A 91 -12.41 -5.30 -2.00
C ALA A 91 -11.99 -3.82 -2.02
N LEU A 92 -11.84 -3.19 -0.85
CA LEU A 92 -11.44 -1.77 -0.77
C LEU A 92 -10.02 -1.55 -1.30
N ALA A 93 -9.08 -2.36 -0.85
CA ALA A 93 -7.69 -2.29 -1.31
C ALA A 93 -7.58 -2.67 -2.79
N LYS A 94 -8.34 -3.69 -3.23
CA LYS A 94 -8.34 -4.12 -4.63
C LYS A 94 -8.91 -3.04 -5.55
N ALA A 95 -9.99 -2.36 -5.17
CA ALA A 95 -10.55 -1.25 -5.94
C ALA A 95 -9.51 -0.14 -6.17
N MET A 96 -8.79 0.27 -5.12
CA MET A 96 -7.69 1.25 -5.23
C MET A 96 -6.59 0.76 -6.17
N VAL A 97 -6.17 -0.51 -6.02
CA VAL A 97 -5.12 -1.10 -6.86
C VAL A 97 -5.55 -1.15 -8.33
N ASP A 98 -6.77 -1.56 -8.63
CA ASP A 98 -7.29 -1.61 -10.01
C ASP A 98 -7.40 -0.20 -10.64
N ARG A 99 -7.64 0.81 -9.84
CA ARG A 99 -7.64 2.22 -10.28
C ARG A 99 -6.23 2.74 -10.61
N SER A 100 -5.17 2.03 -10.22
CA SER A 100 -3.80 2.36 -10.64
C SER A 100 -3.51 1.98 -12.10
N GLN A 101 -4.49 1.45 -12.83
CA GLN A 101 -4.41 1.19 -14.27
C GLN A 101 -3.98 2.43 -15.08
N CYS A 102 -4.35 3.64 -14.66
CA CYS A 102 -3.89 4.86 -15.32
C CYS A 102 -2.38 5.11 -15.14
N CYS A 103 -1.81 4.74 -14.00
CA CYS A 103 -0.37 4.82 -13.77
C CYS A 103 0.38 3.79 -14.62
N TRP A 104 -0.16 2.57 -14.72
CA TRP A 104 0.36 1.55 -15.63
C TRP A 104 0.34 2.02 -17.08
N ALA A 105 -0.76 2.61 -17.54
CA ALA A 105 -0.87 3.16 -18.89
C ALA A 105 0.12 4.31 -19.13
N GLU A 106 0.29 5.19 -18.16
CA GLU A 106 1.27 6.27 -18.21
C GLU A 106 2.69 5.71 -18.38
N LYS A 107 3.03 4.64 -17.67
CA LYS A 107 4.34 3.98 -17.71
C LYS A 107 4.56 3.19 -18.98
N TYR A 108 3.65 2.29 -19.32
CA TYR A 108 3.88 1.24 -20.32
C TYR A 108 3.34 1.57 -21.72
N LEU A 109 2.26 2.35 -21.83
CA LEU A 109 1.68 2.72 -23.12
C LEU A 109 2.14 4.09 -23.61
N LEU A 110 2.23 5.05 -22.70
CA LEU A 110 2.56 6.42 -23.06
C LEU A 110 4.04 6.75 -22.88
N ASN A 111 4.82 5.82 -22.28
CA ASN A 111 6.24 6.01 -21.99
C ASN A 111 6.56 7.33 -21.27
N LYS A 112 5.59 7.84 -20.47
CA LYS A 112 5.73 9.07 -19.69
C LYS A 112 6.39 8.83 -18.34
N THR A 113 7.29 7.85 -18.23
CA THR A 113 8.13 7.73 -17.05
C THR A 113 8.98 8.98 -16.95
N ASN A 114 8.78 9.74 -15.89
CA ASN A 114 9.59 10.91 -15.61
C ASN A 114 11.07 10.51 -15.58
N ASN A 115 11.82 10.80 -16.65
CA ASN A 115 13.29 10.71 -16.67
C ASN A 115 13.94 11.63 -15.62
N SER A 116 13.13 12.37 -14.86
CA SER A 116 13.52 13.27 -13.77
C SER A 116 13.32 12.68 -12.36
N LYS A 117 12.95 11.40 -12.21
CA LYS A 117 12.88 10.78 -10.88
C LYS A 117 14.30 10.59 -10.31
N THR A 118 14.78 11.61 -9.63
CA THR A 118 15.95 11.55 -8.73
C THR A 118 15.63 10.89 -7.39
N ILE A 119 14.37 10.52 -7.15
CA ILE A 119 13.90 9.93 -5.89
C ILE A 119 13.72 8.43 -6.08
N ASN A 120 14.52 7.63 -5.37
CA ASN A 120 14.29 6.18 -5.23
C ASN A 120 13.10 5.95 -4.29
N GLN A 121 11.89 5.94 -4.85
CA GLN A 121 10.68 5.69 -4.09
C GLN A 121 10.65 4.22 -3.64
N LYS A 122 10.38 4.00 -2.35
CA LYS A 122 10.29 2.66 -1.75
C LYS A 122 8.84 2.26 -1.53
N GLY A 123 8.48 1.08 -2.01
CA GLY A 123 7.18 0.43 -1.80
C GLY A 123 7.26 -0.59 -0.68
N ILE A 124 6.41 -0.47 0.32
CA ILE A 124 6.36 -1.35 1.48
C ILE A 124 4.98 -2.00 1.57
N PHE A 125 4.96 -3.30 1.79
CA PHE A 125 3.71 -4.03 1.96
C PHE A 125 3.63 -4.70 3.33
N LEU A 126 2.57 -4.40 4.08
CA LEU A 126 2.29 -4.99 5.39
C LEU A 126 1.00 -5.80 5.33
N SER A 127 1.03 -7.05 5.78
CA SER A 127 -0.17 -7.89 5.74
C SER A 127 -0.32 -8.80 6.93
N VAL A 128 -1.57 -9.05 7.32
CA VAL A 128 -1.92 -9.99 8.37
C VAL A 128 -2.95 -10.98 7.82
N GLY A 129 -2.73 -12.27 8.04
CA GLY A 129 -3.63 -13.33 7.63
C GLY A 129 -3.93 -14.33 8.76
N GLY A 130 -5.18 -14.81 8.83
CA GLY A 130 -5.62 -15.77 9.84
C GLY A 130 -5.17 -17.21 9.57
N ALA A 131 -4.91 -17.57 8.31
CA ALA A 131 -4.62 -18.96 7.93
C ALA A 131 -3.17 -19.38 8.24
N LYS A 132 -3.00 -20.70 8.54
CA LYS A 132 -1.69 -21.34 8.77
C LYS A 132 -0.95 -21.73 7.49
N GLY A 133 -1.66 -21.79 6.36
CA GLY A 133 -1.17 -22.33 5.10
C GLY A 133 0.08 -21.58 4.59
N LYS A 134 1.05 -22.33 4.05
CA LYS A 134 2.29 -21.76 3.50
C LYS A 134 2.03 -20.76 2.36
N ARG A 135 0.94 -20.96 1.59
CA ARG A 135 0.58 -20.16 0.42
C ARG A 135 -0.30 -18.95 0.75
N ASN A 136 -0.58 -18.69 2.02
CA ASN A 136 -1.56 -17.69 2.48
C ASN A 136 -1.35 -16.28 1.85
N PHE A 137 -0.10 -15.92 1.59
CA PHE A 137 0.25 -14.58 1.09
C PHE A 137 0.64 -14.53 -0.40
N GLU A 138 0.70 -15.66 -1.12
CA GLU A 138 1.21 -15.68 -2.50
C GLU A 138 0.46 -14.70 -3.42
N GLY A 139 -0.88 -14.76 -3.43
CA GLY A 139 -1.69 -13.92 -4.32
C GLY A 139 -1.63 -12.44 -3.95
N ILE A 140 -1.62 -12.14 -2.64
CA ILE A 140 -1.59 -10.74 -2.18
C ILE A 140 -0.21 -10.10 -2.40
N ILE A 141 0.88 -10.86 -2.27
CA ILE A 141 2.24 -10.39 -2.59
C ILE A 141 2.37 -10.11 -4.08
N LEU A 142 1.86 -11.00 -4.93
CA LEU A 142 1.90 -10.82 -6.38
C LEU A 142 1.15 -9.54 -6.77
N THR A 143 -0.04 -9.33 -6.21
CA THR A 143 -0.83 -8.12 -6.45
C THR A 143 -0.09 -6.85 -5.97
N ALA A 144 0.50 -6.88 -4.78
CA ALA A 144 1.28 -5.75 -4.26
C ALA A 144 2.49 -5.42 -5.15
N ARG A 145 3.20 -6.45 -5.64
CA ARG A 145 4.33 -6.27 -6.56
C ARG A 145 3.93 -5.54 -7.83
N TYR A 146 2.86 -5.99 -8.50
CA TYR A 146 2.39 -5.35 -9.71
C TYR A 146 1.77 -3.97 -9.47
N PHE A 147 1.16 -3.73 -8.29
CA PHE A 147 0.72 -2.41 -7.88
C PHE A 147 1.88 -1.42 -7.81
N PHE A 148 2.95 -1.75 -7.08
CA PHE A 148 4.12 -0.87 -6.98
C PHE A 148 4.84 -0.71 -8.33
N ASP A 149 4.89 -1.76 -9.13
CA ASP A 149 5.44 -1.69 -10.48
C ASP A 149 4.65 -0.72 -11.37
N ALA A 150 3.32 -0.77 -11.36
CA ALA A 150 2.47 0.16 -12.10
C ALA A 150 2.68 1.62 -11.68
N LEU A 151 2.98 1.87 -10.40
CA LEU A 151 3.31 3.19 -9.87
C LEU A 151 4.75 3.64 -10.19
N ASN A 152 5.57 2.77 -10.78
CA ASN A 152 7.00 2.97 -10.97
C ASN A 152 7.75 3.19 -9.63
N ILE A 153 7.37 2.43 -8.60
CA ILE A 153 7.95 2.44 -7.25
C ILE A 153 8.65 1.11 -7.03
N GLU A 154 9.85 1.12 -6.47
CA GLU A 154 10.58 -0.10 -6.14
C GLU A 154 9.93 -0.81 -4.95
N PHE A 155 9.46 -2.05 -5.16
CA PHE A 155 8.94 -2.88 -4.06
C PHE A 155 10.11 -3.46 -3.25
N THR A 156 10.47 -2.79 -2.15
CA THR A 156 11.69 -3.09 -1.40
C THR A 156 11.47 -4.06 -0.25
N ASN A 157 10.38 -3.91 0.51
CA ASN A 157 10.18 -4.66 1.75
C ASN A 157 8.73 -5.11 1.94
N GLN A 158 8.58 -6.20 2.67
CA GLN A 158 7.28 -6.69 3.12
C GLN A 158 7.38 -7.26 4.53
N LEU A 159 6.30 -7.12 5.31
CA LEU A 159 6.12 -7.79 6.60
C LEU A 159 4.78 -8.52 6.61
N LEU A 160 4.82 -9.84 6.80
CA LEU A 160 3.69 -10.75 6.65
C LEU A 160 3.50 -11.53 7.94
N VAL A 161 2.40 -11.27 8.63
CA VAL A 161 2.07 -11.91 9.91
C VAL A 161 0.92 -12.89 9.70
N LYS A 162 1.16 -14.18 9.97
CA LYS A 162 0.18 -15.25 9.82
C LYS A 162 -0.47 -15.63 11.17
N GLU A 163 -1.54 -16.40 11.10
CA GLU A 163 -2.22 -16.98 12.27
C GLU A 163 -2.84 -15.94 13.22
N ILE A 164 -3.13 -14.76 12.72
CA ILE A 164 -3.77 -13.68 13.47
C ILE A 164 -5.12 -13.33 12.84
N ASP A 165 -6.21 -13.75 13.46
CA ASP A 165 -7.58 -13.56 12.95
C ASP A 165 -8.42 -12.59 13.80
N GLN A 166 -8.46 -12.81 15.11
CA GLN A 166 -9.27 -11.98 16.01
C GLN A 166 -8.77 -10.53 16.02
N LYS A 167 -9.72 -9.57 16.06
CA LYS A 167 -9.41 -8.14 16.11
C LYS A 167 -8.50 -7.82 17.31
N GLY A 168 -7.37 -7.17 17.04
CA GLY A 168 -6.43 -6.75 18.06
C GLY A 168 -5.48 -7.84 18.55
N ALA A 169 -5.64 -9.09 18.10
CA ALA A 169 -4.81 -10.21 18.54
C ALA A 169 -3.32 -10.02 18.23
N ILE A 170 -2.97 -9.19 17.23
CA ILE A 170 -1.58 -8.87 16.89
C ILE A 170 -0.82 -8.23 18.05
N LYS A 171 -1.51 -7.59 19.01
CA LYS A 171 -0.89 -7.02 20.22
C LYS A 171 -0.23 -8.06 21.10
N ASN A 172 -0.71 -9.32 21.01
CA ASN A 172 -0.18 -10.44 21.76
C ASN A 172 0.84 -11.27 20.94
N HIS A 173 1.10 -10.87 19.68
CA HIS A 173 2.14 -11.54 18.89
C HIS A 173 3.52 -11.13 19.41
N PRO A 174 4.45 -12.08 19.62
CA PRO A 174 5.69 -11.83 20.36
C PRO A 174 6.61 -10.81 19.69
N THR A 175 6.56 -10.66 18.37
CA THR A 175 7.55 -9.86 17.61
C THR A 175 6.96 -8.94 16.54
N ALA A 176 5.74 -9.16 16.06
CA ALA A 176 5.23 -8.50 14.85
C ALA A 176 5.26 -6.97 14.89
N LEU A 177 4.89 -6.35 16.02
CA LEU A 177 4.90 -4.90 16.15
C LEU A 177 6.33 -4.35 16.25
N ASP A 178 7.24 -5.08 16.91
CA ASP A 178 8.65 -4.70 16.99
C ASP A 178 9.33 -4.86 15.63
N GLU A 179 9.01 -5.93 14.88
CA GLU A 179 9.49 -6.12 13.50
C GLU A 179 9.05 -4.96 12.59
N ALA A 180 7.81 -4.48 12.73
CA ALA A 180 7.33 -3.31 12.00
C ALA A 180 8.10 -2.03 12.35
N CYS A 181 8.34 -1.79 13.65
CA CYS A 181 9.17 -0.68 14.10
C CYS A 181 10.61 -0.77 13.60
N ASN A 182 11.20 -1.97 13.61
CA ASN A 182 12.58 -2.18 13.17
C ASN A 182 12.72 -2.00 11.65
N LEU A 183 11.78 -2.50 10.86
CA LEU A 183 11.73 -2.25 9.42
C LEU A 183 11.72 -0.75 9.11
N ALA A 184 10.94 0.03 9.84
CA ALA A 184 10.91 1.49 9.68
C ALA A 184 12.26 2.14 10.02
N LYS A 185 12.92 1.69 11.10
CA LYS A 185 14.24 2.20 11.50
C LYS A 185 15.34 1.89 10.48
N GLU A 186 15.28 0.73 9.83
CA GLU A 186 16.19 0.37 8.75
C GLU A 186 16.04 1.31 7.55
N LEU A 187 14.80 1.65 7.19
CA LEU A 187 14.52 2.60 6.10
C LEU A 187 14.98 4.04 6.42
N LEU A 188 15.05 4.41 7.70
CA LEU A 188 15.58 5.70 8.12
C LEU A 188 17.11 5.80 8.01
N ARG A 189 17.80 4.66 7.97
CA ARG A 189 19.27 4.58 7.88
C ARG A 189 19.79 4.42 6.45
N SER A 190 18.92 4.03 5.53
CA SER A 190 19.23 3.78 4.11
C SER A 190 18.97 4.99 3.25
#